data_bf3ee9a1a5f5995c965bb69e4ad36793
#
_entry.id   bf3ee9a1a5f5995c965bb69e4ad36793
#
_cell.length_a   1.000
_cell.length_b   1.000
_cell.length_c   1.000
_cell.angle_alpha   90.00
_cell.angle_beta   90.00
_cell.angle_gamma   90.00
#
_symmetry.space_group_name_H-M   'P 1'
#
loop_
_entity.id
_entity.type
_entity.pdbx_description
1 polymer ?
#
loop_
_entity_poly.entity_id
_entity_poly.type
_entity_poly.pdbx_seq_one_letter_code
_entity_poly.pdbx_strand_id
1 'polypeptide(L)'
;PLYHATGLLWSWAGCLRAGATTVIKEKFSASEFWPDVRKHKATMFGYVGELCRYLMNVAPNDDDQNHQLRVISGNGLRPDIWEKFQTRFKIPKIRELYGATEGVGALVNTHGRPGMVGRYMRGSLVVKCDLESGEPIRNSEGYCESVEIGETGLFISKLSKLATFEGYLDKQASSKKIMADVMEDGDAWFNSGDLLTRHENNWLSFADRVGDTYRWKSENVSTMEV
;
A
#
# COMPACT_ATOMS: atom_id res chain seq x y z
N PRO A 1 3.96 -5.18 -14.41
CA PRO A 1 4.92 -4.65 -15.40
C PRO A 1 6.14 -4.04 -14.71
N LEU A 2 7.33 -4.13 -15.35
CA LEU A 2 8.57 -3.62 -14.75
C LEU A 2 8.62 -2.09 -14.64
N TYR A 3 7.75 -1.36 -15.30
CA TYR A 3 7.69 0.11 -15.13
C TYR A 3 6.96 0.56 -13.84
N HIS A 4 6.28 -0.35 -13.16
CA HIS A 4 5.71 -0.07 -11.84
C HIS A 4 6.75 -0.22 -10.73
N ALA A 5 6.66 0.61 -9.68
CA ALA A 5 7.57 0.56 -8.53
C ALA A 5 7.64 -0.83 -7.88
N THR A 6 6.52 -1.54 -7.75
CA THR A 6 6.48 -2.90 -7.21
C THR A 6 7.27 -3.88 -8.09
N GLY A 7 7.16 -3.79 -9.41
CA GLY A 7 7.91 -4.65 -10.33
C GLY A 7 9.39 -4.29 -10.39
N LEU A 8 9.70 -3.01 -10.66
CA LEU A 8 11.06 -2.53 -10.89
C LEU A 8 11.87 -2.43 -9.59
N LEU A 9 11.38 -1.63 -8.65
CA LEU A 9 12.18 -1.28 -7.47
C LEU A 9 12.12 -2.38 -6.42
N TRP A 10 10.92 -2.86 -6.10
CA TRP A 10 10.75 -3.83 -5.04
C TRP A 10 11.17 -5.24 -5.44
N SER A 11 10.65 -5.74 -6.57
CA SER A 11 10.93 -7.12 -6.98
C SER A 11 12.27 -7.26 -7.68
N TRP A 12 12.47 -6.59 -8.83
CA TRP A 12 13.67 -6.78 -9.64
C TRP A 12 14.93 -6.17 -9.01
N ALA A 13 14.90 -4.89 -8.66
CA ALA A 13 16.07 -4.23 -8.07
C ALA A 13 16.41 -4.78 -6.67
N GLY A 14 15.39 -5.19 -5.90
CA GLY A 14 15.59 -5.89 -4.63
C GLY A 14 16.35 -7.20 -4.81
N CYS A 15 15.97 -8.02 -5.80
CA CYS A 15 16.69 -9.24 -6.14
C CYS A 15 18.12 -8.95 -6.61
N LEU A 16 18.31 -7.97 -7.51
CA LEU A 16 19.62 -7.57 -8.00
C LEU A 16 20.55 -7.16 -6.86
N ARG A 17 20.07 -6.31 -5.95
CA ARG A 17 20.83 -5.87 -4.78
C ARG A 17 21.22 -7.04 -3.85
N ALA A 18 20.38 -8.04 -3.75
CA ALA A 18 20.61 -9.22 -2.92
C ALA A 18 21.45 -10.32 -3.63
N GLY A 19 21.84 -10.14 -4.89
CA GLY A 19 22.48 -11.15 -5.70
C GLY A 19 21.59 -12.37 -5.98
N ALA A 20 20.26 -12.18 -5.97
CA ALA A 20 19.30 -13.24 -6.18
C ALA A 20 18.88 -13.35 -7.65
N THR A 21 18.48 -14.56 -8.06
CA THR A 21 17.93 -14.80 -9.38
C THR A 21 16.49 -14.25 -9.46
N THR A 22 16.17 -13.55 -10.54
CA THR A 22 14.82 -13.07 -10.83
C THR A 22 14.23 -13.83 -12.01
N VAL A 23 13.01 -14.34 -11.84
CA VAL A 23 12.22 -14.93 -12.93
C VAL A 23 11.23 -13.86 -13.40
N ILE A 24 11.32 -13.50 -14.67
CA ILE A 24 10.44 -12.51 -15.30
C ILE A 24 9.61 -13.24 -16.36
N LYS A 25 8.30 -13.04 -16.31
CA LYS A 25 7.35 -13.55 -17.31
C LYS A 25 6.81 -12.39 -18.14
N GLU A 26 6.51 -12.65 -19.38
CA GLU A 26 5.94 -11.67 -20.30
C GLU A 26 4.57 -11.20 -19.82
N LYS A 27 3.75 -12.14 -19.31
CA LYS A 27 2.42 -11.86 -18.74
C LYS A 27 2.13 -12.77 -17.56
N PHE A 28 1.26 -12.32 -16.67
CA PHE A 28 0.71 -13.15 -15.61
C PHE A 28 -0.32 -14.13 -16.17
N SER A 29 -0.29 -15.35 -15.66
CA SER A 29 -1.31 -16.38 -15.90
C SER A 29 -1.57 -17.12 -14.60
N ALA A 30 -2.80 -17.13 -14.13
CA ALA A 30 -3.15 -17.79 -12.87
C ALA A 30 -2.99 -19.31 -12.95
N SER A 31 -3.21 -19.91 -14.12
CA SER A 31 -3.03 -21.36 -14.35
C SER A 31 -1.56 -21.78 -14.43
N GLU A 32 -0.69 -20.90 -14.95
CA GLU A 32 0.73 -21.19 -15.10
C GLU A 32 1.57 -20.78 -13.88
N PHE A 33 1.00 -20.00 -12.97
CA PHE A 33 1.75 -19.43 -11.86
C PHE A 33 2.40 -20.50 -10.98
N TRP A 34 1.65 -21.44 -10.46
CA TRP A 34 2.19 -22.49 -9.59
C TRP A 34 3.14 -23.46 -10.30
N PRO A 35 2.87 -23.91 -11.53
CA PRO A 35 3.86 -24.59 -12.37
C PRO A 35 5.19 -23.83 -12.50
N ASP A 36 5.14 -22.53 -12.78
CA ASP A 36 6.35 -21.70 -12.89
C ASP A 36 7.08 -21.58 -11.54
N VAL A 37 6.36 -21.34 -10.45
CA VAL A 37 6.92 -21.27 -9.08
C VAL A 37 7.69 -22.56 -8.75
N ARG A 38 7.12 -23.73 -9.06
CA ARG A 38 7.75 -25.03 -8.86
C ARG A 38 8.95 -25.23 -9.77
N LYS A 39 8.79 -24.99 -11.08
CA LYS A 39 9.84 -25.13 -12.10
C LYS A 39 11.10 -24.35 -11.73
N HIS A 40 10.92 -23.12 -11.29
CA HIS A 40 12.03 -22.22 -10.97
C HIS A 40 12.44 -22.27 -9.49
N LYS A 41 11.79 -23.15 -8.69
CA LYS A 41 12.04 -23.27 -7.24
C LYS A 41 12.03 -21.91 -6.54
N ALA A 42 11.06 -21.06 -6.92
CA ALA A 42 10.96 -19.71 -6.39
C ALA A 42 10.75 -19.72 -4.87
N THR A 43 11.46 -18.87 -4.17
CA THR A 43 11.39 -18.74 -2.70
C THR A 43 10.70 -17.46 -2.26
N MET A 44 10.50 -16.53 -3.17
CA MET A 44 9.81 -15.27 -2.97
C MET A 44 8.90 -14.97 -4.18
N PHE A 45 7.76 -14.35 -3.92
CA PHE A 45 6.87 -13.81 -4.93
C PHE A 45 6.55 -12.35 -4.63
N GLY A 46 6.80 -11.47 -5.63
CA GLY A 46 6.38 -10.06 -5.60
C GLY A 46 4.97 -9.93 -6.16
N TYR A 47 4.00 -9.43 -5.38
CA TYR A 47 2.60 -9.38 -5.79
C TYR A 47 2.03 -7.95 -5.82
N VAL A 48 0.94 -7.80 -6.54
CA VAL A 48 -0.11 -6.82 -6.30
C VAL A 48 -1.37 -7.60 -5.94
N GLY A 49 -2.22 -7.06 -5.06
CA GLY A 49 -3.33 -7.81 -4.44
C GLY A 49 -4.26 -8.48 -5.44
N GLU A 50 -4.46 -7.87 -6.59
CA GLU A 50 -5.28 -8.41 -7.67
C GLU A 50 -4.77 -9.76 -8.21
N LEU A 51 -3.44 -9.97 -8.26
CA LEU A 51 -2.86 -11.26 -8.63
C LEU A 51 -3.23 -12.35 -7.61
N CYS A 52 -3.21 -12.01 -6.33
CA CYS A 52 -3.63 -12.93 -5.28
C CYS A 52 -5.11 -13.29 -5.42
N ARG A 53 -5.97 -12.33 -5.78
CA ARG A 53 -7.40 -12.59 -6.05
C ARG A 53 -7.58 -13.54 -7.23
N TYR A 54 -6.85 -13.34 -8.32
CA TYR A 54 -6.90 -14.27 -9.46
C TYR A 54 -6.47 -15.68 -9.09
N LEU A 55 -5.43 -15.84 -8.28
CA LEU A 55 -4.99 -17.14 -7.79
C LEU A 55 -6.04 -17.81 -6.91
N MET A 56 -6.75 -17.03 -6.07
CA MET A 56 -7.85 -17.55 -5.25
C MET A 56 -9.04 -18.04 -6.07
N ASN A 57 -9.28 -17.46 -7.25
CA ASN A 57 -10.39 -17.84 -8.13
C ASN A 57 -10.12 -19.14 -8.93
N VAL A 58 -8.87 -19.61 -8.97
CA VAL A 58 -8.57 -20.94 -9.54
C VAL A 58 -9.08 -22.02 -8.60
N ALA A 59 -9.68 -23.08 -9.14
CA ALA A 59 -10.17 -24.20 -8.34
C ALA A 59 -9.03 -24.79 -7.48
N PRO A 60 -9.28 -25.13 -6.20
CA PRO A 60 -8.29 -25.76 -5.35
C PRO A 60 -7.84 -27.12 -5.93
N ASN A 61 -6.57 -27.46 -5.71
CA ASN A 61 -6.02 -28.75 -6.07
C ASN A 61 -4.94 -29.19 -5.06
N ASP A 62 -4.56 -30.45 -5.12
CA ASP A 62 -3.62 -31.07 -4.17
C ASP A 62 -2.21 -30.45 -4.24
N ASP A 63 -1.86 -29.82 -5.35
CA ASP A 63 -0.58 -29.15 -5.57
C ASP A 63 -0.52 -27.69 -5.09
N ASP A 64 -1.61 -27.15 -4.54
CA ASP A 64 -1.65 -25.75 -4.07
C ASP A 64 -0.55 -25.43 -3.04
N GLN A 65 -0.13 -26.41 -2.26
CA GLN A 65 0.91 -26.27 -1.24
C GLN A 65 2.27 -26.84 -1.66
N ASN A 66 2.36 -27.42 -2.87
CA ASN A 66 3.59 -28.01 -3.38
C ASN A 66 4.51 -26.93 -3.98
N HIS A 67 5.19 -26.16 -3.14
CA HIS A 67 6.13 -25.12 -3.54
C HIS A 67 7.13 -24.78 -2.43
N GLN A 68 8.13 -23.92 -2.75
CA GLN A 68 9.19 -23.53 -1.82
C GLN A 68 9.12 -22.03 -1.43
N LEU A 69 7.98 -21.37 -1.65
CA LEU A 69 7.83 -19.96 -1.24
C LEU A 69 7.96 -19.82 0.26
N ARG A 70 8.83 -18.93 0.70
CA ARG A 70 9.06 -18.58 2.11
C ARG A 70 8.41 -17.26 2.50
N VAL A 71 8.20 -16.40 1.51
CA VAL A 71 7.63 -15.08 1.70
C VAL A 71 6.99 -14.61 0.40
N ILE A 72 5.88 -13.91 0.54
CA ILE A 72 5.37 -13.04 -0.51
C ILE A 72 5.40 -11.60 -0.03
N SER A 73 5.66 -10.67 -0.94
CA SER A 73 5.75 -9.25 -0.58
C SER A 73 5.22 -8.37 -1.70
N GLY A 74 4.37 -7.45 -1.36
CA GLY A 74 3.72 -6.58 -2.35
C GLY A 74 2.78 -5.58 -1.70
N ASN A 75 1.77 -5.19 -2.42
CA ASN A 75 0.80 -4.20 -1.98
C ASN A 75 -0.63 -4.56 -2.41
N GLY A 76 -1.61 -4.12 -1.63
CA GLY A 76 -3.02 -4.21 -1.95
C GLY A 76 -3.63 -5.60 -1.74
N LEU A 77 -3.07 -6.46 -0.88
CA LEU A 77 -3.72 -7.71 -0.52
C LEU A 77 -4.94 -7.44 0.36
N ARG A 78 -6.11 -7.72 -0.18
CA ARG A 78 -7.38 -7.46 0.50
C ARG A 78 -7.49 -8.21 1.83
N PRO A 79 -8.00 -7.58 2.91
CA PRO A 79 -8.14 -8.20 4.22
C PRO A 79 -9.00 -9.48 4.19
N ASP A 80 -10.07 -9.50 3.39
CA ASP A 80 -11.04 -10.60 3.29
C ASP A 80 -10.47 -11.88 2.67
N ILE A 81 -9.42 -11.76 1.88
CA ILE A 81 -8.74 -12.93 1.27
C ILE A 81 -7.39 -13.25 1.92
N TRP A 82 -6.85 -12.37 2.78
CA TRP A 82 -5.50 -12.51 3.35
C TRP A 82 -5.28 -13.87 4.02
N GLU A 83 -6.09 -14.18 5.03
CA GLU A 83 -5.95 -15.43 5.78
C GLU A 83 -6.29 -16.66 4.93
N LYS A 84 -7.30 -16.54 4.07
CA LYS A 84 -7.69 -17.61 3.14
C LYS A 84 -6.56 -17.94 2.16
N PHE A 85 -5.91 -16.89 1.60
CA PHE A 85 -4.77 -17.04 0.70
C PHE A 85 -3.59 -17.69 1.42
N GLN A 86 -3.26 -17.16 2.60
CA GLN A 86 -2.17 -17.69 3.41
C GLN A 86 -2.35 -19.15 3.78
N THR A 87 -3.56 -19.53 4.17
CA THR A 87 -3.91 -20.89 4.56
C THR A 87 -3.92 -21.84 3.37
N ARG A 88 -4.64 -21.48 2.29
CA ARG A 88 -4.76 -22.32 1.10
C ARG A 88 -3.41 -22.69 0.52
N PHE A 89 -2.57 -21.67 0.31
CA PHE A 89 -1.25 -21.86 -0.31
C PHE A 89 -0.13 -22.07 0.71
N LYS A 90 -0.44 -22.19 2.00
CA LYS A 90 0.54 -22.38 3.08
C LYS A 90 1.72 -21.41 3.02
N ILE A 91 1.43 -20.13 2.80
CA ILE A 91 2.46 -19.09 2.70
C ILE A 91 2.98 -18.74 4.10
N PRO A 92 4.27 -18.95 4.42
CA PRO A 92 4.78 -18.72 5.77
C PRO A 92 4.75 -17.25 6.20
N LYS A 93 5.02 -16.33 5.26
CA LYS A 93 5.13 -14.90 5.55
C LYS A 93 4.53 -14.07 4.42
N ILE A 94 3.64 -13.15 4.79
CA ILE A 94 3.13 -12.10 3.92
C ILE A 94 3.70 -10.77 4.42
N ARG A 95 4.24 -9.97 3.51
CA ARG A 95 4.77 -8.62 3.78
C ARG A 95 4.03 -7.63 2.90
N GLU A 96 3.32 -6.73 3.53
CA GLU A 96 2.57 -5.69 2.82
C GLU A 96 3.38 -4.41 2.79
N LEU A 97 3.29 -3.71 1.67
CA LEU A 97 3.91 -2.42 1.44
C LEU A 97 2.83 -1.40 1.12
N TYR A 98 3.06 -0.20 1.54
CA TYR A 98 2.34 0.98 1.06
C TYR A 98 3.37 2.03 0.66
N GLY A 99 3.14 2.72 -0.44
CA GLY A 99 3.99 3.81 -0.87
C GLY A 99 3.48 4.45 -2.14
N ALA A 100 3.72 5.75 -2.25
CA ALA A 100 3.46 6.52 -3.44
C ALA A 100 4.68 6.49 -4.38
N THR A 101 4.44 6.54 -5.69
CA THR A 101 5.50 6.59 -6.72
C THR A 101 6.33 7.85 -6.63
N GLU A 102 5.81 8.88 -6.00
CA GLU A 102 6.47 10.14 -5.67
C GLU A 102 7.64 9.97 -4.68
N GLY A 103 7.79 8.80 -4.10
CA GLY A 103 8.90 8.48 -3.18
C GLY A 103 8.75 9.05 -1.78
N VAL A 104 7.61 9.65 -1.45
CA VAL A 104 7.33 10.24 -0.14
C VAL A 104 6.28 9.43 0.59
N GLY A 105 6.58 9.01 1.82
CA GLY A 105 5.65 8.28 2.67
C GLY A 105 5.50 6.81 2.30
N ALA A 106 6.44 5.99 2.75
CA ALA A 106 6.34 4.53 2.64
C ALA A 106 6.03 3.91 4.01
N LEU A 107 5.20 2.87 4.00
CA LEU A 107 4.89 2.06 5.19
C LEU A 107 5.16 0.59 4.88
N VAL A 108 5.56 -0.17 5.88
CA VAL A 108 5.85 -1.60 5.71
C VAL A 108 5.24 -2.40 6.85
N ASN A 109 4.44 -3.37 6.49
CA ASN A 109 3.93 -4.38 7.41
C ASN A 109 4.84 -5.60 7.42
N THR A 110 5.94 -5.52 8.16
CA THR A 110 6.91 -6.62 8.30
C THR A 110 6.42 -7.75 9.20
N HIS A 111 5.38 -7.53 10.00
CA HIS A 111 4.84 -8.50 10.93
C HIS A 111 3.80 -9.43 10.29
N GLY A 112 3.30 -9.09 9.09
CA GLY A 112 2.25 -9.87 8.42
C GLY A 112 0.90 -9.76 9.13
N ARG A 113 0.59 -8.61 9.73
CA ARG A 113 -0.71 -8.38 10.35
C ARG A 113 -1.77 -8.18 9.26
N PRO A 114 -2.81 -9.02 9.17
CA PRO A 114 -3.81 -8.95 8.12
C PRO A 114 -4.48 -7.56 8.05
N GLY A 115 -4.68 -7.05 6.85
CA GLY A 115 -5.34 -5.78 6.58
C GLY A 115 -4.54 -4.52 6.90
N MET A 116 -3.34 -4.65 7.52
CA MET A 116 -2.51 -3.50 7.85
C MET A 116 -1.48 -3.23 6.75
N VAL A 117 -1.30 -1.96 6.39
CA VAL A 117 -0.28 -1.53 5.43
C VAL A 117 1.07 -1.23 6.10
N GLY A 118 1.06 -0.94 7.40
CA GLY A 118 2.27 -0.68 8.18
C GLY A 118 1.98 0.04 9.49
N ARG A 119 3.02 0.61 10.06
CA ARG A 119 2.95 1.45 11.25
C ARG A 119 3.38 2.86 10.93
N TYR A 120 2.91 3.83 11.71
CA TYR A 120 3.46 5.19 11.67
C TYR A 120 4.97 5.16 11.68
N MET A 121 5.55 5.88 10.76
CA MET A 121 6.98 6.17 10.72
C MET A 121 7.21 7.64 11.14
N ARG A 122 8.42 7.94 11.62
CA ARG A 122 8.79 9.31 11.95
C ARG A 122 8.61 10.21 10.72
N GLY A 123 7.84 11.29 10.87
CA GLY A 123 7.53 12.20 9.78
C GLY A 123 6.33 11.75 8.93
N SER A 124 5.49 10.82 9.39
CA SER A 124 4.20 10.53 8.78
C SER A 124 3.07 10.74 9.78
N LEU A 125 1.89 11.17 9.31
CA LEU A 125 0.70 11.38 10.10
C LEU A 125 -0.55 10.99 9.29
N VAL A 126 -1.64 10.71 10.02
CA VAL A 126 -3.00 10.71 9.46
C VAL A 126 -3.72 11.85 10.14
N VAL A 127 -4.19 12.82 9.37
CA VAL A 127 -4.85 14.03 9.86
C VAL A 127 -6.34 14.00 9.55
N LYS A 128 -7.13 14.66 10.39
CA LYS A 128 -8.57 14.83 10.17
C LYS A 128 -8.80 15.56 8.85
N CYS A 129 -9.73 15.07 8.07
CA CYS A 129 -10.12 15.67 6.79
C CYS A 129 -11.61 15.42 6.52
N ASP A 130 -12.16 16.16 5.59
CA ASP A 130 -13.39 15.79 4.94
C ASP A 130 -13.10 14.55 4.06
N LEU A 131 -13.79 13.45 4.30
CA LEU A 131 -13.49 12.17 3.64
C LEU A 131 -13.88 12.12 2.16
N GLU A 132 -14.76 13.03 1.72
CA GLU A 132 -15.21 13.10 0.33
C GLU A 132 -14.22 13.93 -0.53
N SER A 133 -13.83 15.10 -0.04
CA SER A 133 -12.94 16.01 -0.74
C SER A 133 -11.45 15.78 -0.42
N GLY A 134 -11.16 15.16 0.72
CA GLY A 134 -9.81 15.01 1.25
C GLY A 134 -9.22 16.31 1.82
N GLU A 135 -10.04 17.37 1.93
CA GLU A 135 -9.57 18.66 2.47
C GLU A 135 -9.30 18.53 3.98
N PRO A 136 -8.10 18.89 4.44
CA PRO A 136 -7.73 18.77 5.84
C PRO A 136 -8.52 19.73 6.70
N ILE A 137 -8.97 19.26 7.85
CA ILE A 137 -9.64 20.06 8.87
C ILE A 137 -8.58 20.70 9.75
N ARG A 138 -8.65 22.02 9.89
CA ARG A 138 -7.73 22.80 10.71
C ARG A 138 -8.42 23.31 11.97
N ASN A 139 -7.69 23.36 13.07
CA ASN A 139 -8.16 23.92 14.34
C ASN A 139 -8.21 25.46 14.32
N SER A 140 -8.56 26.08 15.43
CA SER A 140 -8.66 27.55 15.56
C SER A 140 -7.34 28.29 15.39
N GLU A 141 -6.21 27.60 15.53
CA GLU A 141 -4.87 28.14 15.33
C GLU A 141 -4.37 27.95 13.89
N GLY A 142 -5.14 27.27 13.04
CA GLY A 142 -4.83 27.03 11.64
C GLY A 142 -4.06 25.76 11.37
N TYR A 143 -3.79 24.90 12.36
CA TYR A 143 -3.06 23.65 12.23
C TYR A 143 -3.98 22.44 12.07
N CYS A 144 -3.47 21.40 11.42
CA CYS A 144 -4.17 20.13 11.31
C CYS A 144 -4.09 19.35 12.61
N GLU A 145 -5.09 18.50 12.85
CA GLU A 145 -5.12 17.59 13.99
C GLU A 145 -4.99 16.14 13.53
N SER A 146 -4.22 15.33 14.28
CA SER A 146 -4.18 13.89 14.06
C SER A 146 -5.51 13.24 14.37
N VAL A 147 -5.86 12.19 13.62
CA VAL A 147 -7.03 11.36 13.93
C VAL A 147 -6.82 10.55 15.20
N GLU A 148 -7.93 10.22 15.87
CA GLU A 148 -7.94 9.29 17.00
C GLU A 148 -7.84 7.82 16.55
N ILE A 149 -7.64 6.91 17.50
CA ILE A 149 -7.66 5.46 17.23
C ILE A 149 -9.05 5.06 16.74
N GLY A 150 -9.12 4.36 15.62
CA GLY A 150 -10.35 3.95 14.95
C GLY A 150 -10.85 4.95 13.91
N GLU A 151 -10.30 6.15 13.84
CA GLU A 151 -10.67 7.15 12.86
C GLU A 151 -9.88 7.03 11.57
N THR A 152 -10.52 7.41 10.48
CA THR A 152 -9.94 7.52 9.14
C THR A 152 -9.64 8.98 8.82
N GLY A 153 -8.53 9.22 8.12
CA GLY A 153 -8.14 10.56 7.69
C GLY A 153 -7.12 10.52 6.58
N LEU A 154 -6.67 11.70 6.19
CA LEU A 154 -5.70 11.90 5.11
C LEU A 154 -4.29 11.53 5.58
N PHE A 155 -3.62 10.64 4.87
CA PHE A 155 -2.23 10.31 5.13
C PHE A 155 -1.29 11.34 4.52
N ILE A 156 -0.41 11.87 5.35
CA ILE A 156 0.55 12.90 4.97
C ILE A 156 1.96 12.55 5.44
N SER A 157 2.96 13.07 4.75
CA SER A 157 4.37 12.85 5.09
C SER A 157 5.17 14.13 5.08
N LYS A 158 5.95 14.38 6.16
CA LYS A 158 6.77 15.60 6.30
C LYS A 158 7.86 15.64 5.22
N LEU A 159 7.91 16.72 4.49
CA LEU A 159 8.98 16.97 3.52
C LEU A 159 10.26 17.36 4.27
N SER A 160 11.39 16.87 3.79
CA SER A 160 12.70 17.12 4.38
C SER A 160 13.80 16.96 3.32
N LYS A 161 15.04 17.23 3.67
CA LYS A 161 16.19 17.01 2.77
C LYS A 161 16.37 15.55 2.34
N LEU A 162 15.80 14.59 3.10
CA LEU A 162 15.88 13.15 2.81
C LEU A 162 14.58 12.59 2.20
N ALA A 163 13.48 13.35 2.27
CA ALA A 163 12.17 12.99 1.73
C ALA A 163 11.68 14.18 0.90
N THR A 164 12.20 14.28 -0.31
CA THR A 164 11.88 15.34 -1.27
C THR A 164 10.78 14.92 -2.20
N PHE A 165 9.92 15.85 -2.56
CA PHE A 165 8.98 15.69 -3.65
C PHE A 165 9.48 16.51 -4.84
N GLU A 166 9.91 15.83 -5.89
CA GLU A 166 10.50 16.48 -7.09
C GLU A 166 9.44 17.19 -7.95
N GLY A 167 8.16 16.92 -7.70
CA GLY A 167 7.06 17.51 -8.44
C GLY A 167 6.70 16.74 -9.71
N TYR A 168 5.58 17.17 -10.28
CA TYR A 168 5.12 16.72 -11.59
C TYR A 168 5.54 17.72 -12.66
N LEU A 169 5.42 17.34 -13.94
CA LEU A 169 5.58 18.26 -15.06
C LEU A 169 4.57 19.43 -14.97
N ASP A 170 3.38 19.16 -14.47
CA ASP A 170 2.37 20.17 -14.14
C ASP A 170 2.67 20.78 -12.75
N LYS A 171 3.03 22.05 -12.75
CA LYS A 171 3.33 22.81 -11.52
C LYS A 171 2.10 23.01 -10.63
N GLN A 172 0.91 23.14 -11.21
CA GLN A 172 -0.33 23.30 -10.43
C GLN A 172 -0.70 21.99 -9.73
N ALA A 173 -0.58 20.85 -10.42
CA ALA A 173 -0.74 19.55 -9.82
C ALA A 173 0.27 19.30 -8.69
N SER A 174 1.52 19.75 -8.88
CA SER A 174 2.58 19.65 -7.86
C SER A 174 2.27 20.49 -6.61
N SER A 175 1.82 21.73 -6.78
CA SER A 175 1.51 22.61 -5.64
C SER A 175 0.35 22.07 -4.78
N LYS A 176 -0.63 21.40 -5.38
CA LYS A 176 -1.74 20.77 -4.65
C LYS A 176 -1.31 19.59 -3.77
N LYS A 177 -0.15 19.02 -4.03
CA LYS A 177 0.43 17.93 -3.23
C LYS A 177 1.25 18.41 -2.04
N ILE A 178 1.53 19.70 -1.93
CA ILE A 178 2.29 20.27 -0.83
C ILE A 178 1.35 21.06 0.08
N MET A 179 1.32 20.67 1.34
CA MET A 179 0.58 21.35 2.40
C MET A 179 1.58 22.13 3.27
N ALA A 180 1.36 23.42 3.44
CA ALA A 180 2.15 24.26 4.33
C ALA A 180 1.46 24.46 5.68
N ASP A 181 2.25 24.77 6.70
CA ASP A 181 1.79 25.12 8.04
C ASP A 181 0.78 24.07 8.60
N VAL A 182 1.20 22.82 8.59
CA VAL A 182 0.35 21.67 8.94
C VAL A 182 0.32 21.45 10.45
N MET A 183 1.48 21.36 11.08
CA MET A 183 1.63 21.14 12.51
C MET A 183 2.34 22.31 13.20
N GLU A 184 3.09 23.11 12.47
CA GLU A 184 3.84 24.27 12.93
C GLU A 184 4.11 25.23 11.77
N ASP A 185 4.33 26.50 12.06
CA ASP A 185 4.66 27.52 11.05
C ASP A 185 5.90 27.12 10.24
N GLY A 186 5.79 27.20 8.93
CA GLY A 186 6.89 26.94 7.98
C GLY A 186 7.17 25.46 7.74
N ASP A 187 6.42 24.54 8.31
CA ASP A 187 6.55 23.14 7.93
C ASP A 187 5.87 22.86 6.57
N ALA A 188 6.34 21.80 5.92
CA ALA A 188 5.79 21.37 4.64
C ALA A 188 5.58 19.85 4.63
N TRP A 189 4.41 19.44 4.16
CA TRP A 189 3.99 18.05 4.13
C TRP A 189 3.47 17.66 2.76
N PHE A 190 3.75 16.43 2.36
CA PHE A 190 3.25 15.83 1.15
C PHE A 190 1.86 15.24 1.42
N ASN A 191 0.87 15.63 0.62
CA ASN A 191 -0.47 15.05 0.59
C ASN A 191 -0.47 13.82 -0.32
N SER A 192 -0.61 12.63 0.26
CA SER A 192 -0.65 11.38 -0.53
C SER A 192 -1.90 11.29 -1.41
N GLY A 193 -3.01 11.85 -0.96
CA GLY A 193 -4.34 11.64 -1.53
C GLY A 193 -4.97 10.32 -1.11
N ASP A 194 -4.39 9.63 -0.12
CA ASP A 194 -4.89 8.34 0.37
C ASP A 194 -5.45 8.51 1.79
N LEU A 195 -6.57 7.84 2.04
CA LEU A 195 -7.22 7.78 3.34
C LEU A 195 -6.75 6.52 4.07
N LEU A 196 -6.22 6.69 5.27
CA LEU A 196 -5.82 5.59 6.13
C LEU A 196 -6.58 5.64 7.46
N THR A 197 -6.88 4.47 8.01
CA THR A 197 -7.46 4.33 9.35
C THR A 197 -6.35 4.06 10.36
N ARG A 198 -6.36 4.81 11.46
CA ARG A 198 -5.43 4.60 12.58
C ARG A 198 -5.96 3.52 13.52
N HIS A 199 -5.10 2.59 13.87
CA HIS A 199 -5.38 1.53 14.85
C HIS A 199 -4.45 1.62 16.05
N GLU A 200 -4.73 0.81 17.06
CA GLU A 200 -3.87 0.67 18.24
C GLU A 200 -2.41 0.34 17.86
N ASN A 201 -1.48 0.74 18.72
CA ASN A 201 -0.04 0.53 18.55
C ASN A 201 0.50 1.14 17.24
N ASN A 202 -0.12 2.24 16.80
CA ASN A 202 0.26 2.98 15.60
C ASN A 202 0.17 2.17 14.29
N TRP A 203 -0.65 1.15 14.24
CA TRP A 203 -0.94 0.46 12.99
C TRP A 203 -1.86 1.29 12.11
N LEU A 204 -1.68 1.13 10.80
CA LEU A 204 -2.47 1.79 9.76
C LEU A 204 -3.02 0.76 8.80
N SER A 205 -4.29 0.91 8.42
CA SER A 205 -4.90 0.19 7.29
C SER A 205 -5.27 1.19 6.20
N PHE A 206 -5.24 0.73 4.96
CA PHE A 206 -5.73 1.51 3.83
C PHE A 206 -7.25 1.51 3.87
N ALA A 207 -7.86 2.69 3.75
CA ALA A 207 -9.31 2.84 3.69
C ALA A 207 -9.76 3.11 2.26
N ASP A 208 -9.26 4.17 1.63
CA ASP A 208 -9.59 4.52 0.24
C ASP A 208 -8.61 5.56 -0.33
N ARG A 209 -8.84 5.95 -1.57
CA ARG A 209 -8.21 7.10 -2.20
C ARG A 209 -9.21 8.26 -2.28
N VAL A 210 -8.76 9.46 -1.99
CA VAL A 210 -9.58 10.67 -2.15
C VAL A 210 -10.08 10.78 -3.58
N GLY A 211 -11.38 10.91 -3.74
CA GLY A 211 -12.05 11.00 -5.05
C GLY A 211 -12.47 9.67 -5.66
N ASP A 212 -12.07 8.53 -5.08
CA ASP A 212 -12.51 7.20 -5.52
C ASP A 212 -13.73 6.70 -4.70
N THR A 213 -14.09 7.38 -3.61
CA THR A 213 -15.35 7.16 -2.92
C THR A 213 -16.53 7.70 -3.74
N TYR A 214 -17.60 6.94 -3.85
CA TYR A 214 -18.84 7.40 -4.43
C TYR A 214 -19.99 7.29 -3.43
N ARG A 215 -20.99 8.15 -3.57
CA ARG A 215 -22.16 8.15 -2.71
C ARG A 215 -23.25 7.22 -3.26
N TRP A 216 -23.63 6.22 -2.47
CA TRP A 216 -24.75 5.35 -2.74
C TRP A 216 -25.76 5.38 -1.60
N LYS A 217 -27.01 5.77 -1.88
CA LYS A 217 -28.11 5.89 -0.89
C LYS A 217 -27.74 6.68 0.37
N SER A 218 -27.02 7.78 0.20
CA SER A 218 -26.49 8.66 1.26
C SER A 218 -25.35 8.08 2.11
N GLU A 219 -24.83 6.90 1.78
CA GLU A 219 -23.65 6.32 2.37
C GLU A 219 -22.44 6.54 1.45
N ASN A 220 -21.27 6.80 2.03
CA ASN A 220 -20.02 6.83 1.30
C ASN A 220 -19.55 5.38 1.12
N VAL A 221 -19.43 4.96 -0.13
CA VAL A 221 -18.98 3.61 -0.50
C VAL A 221 -17.57 3.70 -1.05
N SER A 222 -16.64 3.01 -0.41
CA SER A 222 -15.28 2.84 -0.91
C SER A 222 -15.26 1.95 -2.14
N THR A 223 -14.46 2.31 -3.13
CA THR A 223 -14.21 1.42 -4.29
C THR A 223 -13.58 0.10 -3.90
N MET A 224 -13.03 0.01 -2.68
CA MET A 224 -12.48 -1.23 -2.11
C MET A 224 -13.57 -2.19 -1.59
N GLU A 225 -14.82 -1.71 -1.40
CA GLU A 225 -15.95 -2.51 -0.92
C GLU A 225 -16.75 -3.14 -2.07
N VAL A 226 -16.52 -2.72 -3.30
CA VAL A 226 -17.17 -3.20 -4.52
C VAL A 226 -16.20 -4.07 -5.32
#